data_ce25e735c4e5a5a3b76d6cf488a7de32
#
_entry.id   ce25e735c4e5a5a3b76d6cf488a7de32
#
_cell.length_a   1.000
_cell.length_b   1.000
_cell.length_c   1.000
_cell.angle_alpha   90.00
_cell.angle_beta   90.00
_cell.angle_gamma   90.00
#
_symmetry.space_group_name_H-M   'P 1'
#
loop_
_entity.id
_entity.type
_entity.pdbx_description
1 polymer ?
#
loop_
_entity_poly.entity_id
_entity_poly.type
_entity_poly.pdbx_seq_one_letter_code
_entity_poly.pdbx_strand_id
1 'polypeptide(L)'
;MAIFHCQIKIISRGKGKTATSAAAYRSGTKIVDDEFGETHDYTRKGGVAFSEILLCANAPSTYSDRQTLWNEVQKIEKQKNAQLCREVEVALPIEFSRDEQIEVVREYIKKNFTDKGMIADWSLHDKSDGNPHAHILLTMRPLKQNGEWGAKRKDSYALDENGNRIPVIDQRTGKQKIGARGRKMWERISIQSTDWNDQTKAEEWRKSWADICNKHLKGQAHIDHRSYARQGKEQLPMLHESYAARKIVKRGGYSYIIEYNEQVRKFNRERELIDKGIAKVQNELKQLEQEKDDIQKGQKKNELNRRIADLLERRSRTVNQSGERVTNGERTVQADKQQTGTTDTDALIRQTKAVNDSARAELANTRLDSEQSKSERTNIADKSGKQTNEEKRRRNRR
;
A
#
# COMPACT_ATOMS: atom_id res chain seq x y z
N MET A 1 15.10 -12.14 -9.66
CA MET A 1 14.59 -12.37 -8.28
C MET A 1 13.28 -11.61 -8.16
N ALA A 2 12.22 -12.30 -7.79
CA ALA A 2 10.88 -11.70 -7.60
C ALA A 2 10.92 -10.59 -6.56
N ILE A 3 10.28 -9.45 -6.87
CA ILE A 3 10.24 -8.26 -5.99
C ILE A 3 8.78 -8.04 -5.59
N PHE A 4 8.53 -7.84 -4.29
CA PHE A 4 7.21 -7.45 -3.83
C PHE A 4 6.96 -5.96 -4.03
N HIS A 5 5.91 -5.62 -4.76
CA HIS A 5 5.33 -4.30 -4.79
C HIS A 5 3.81 -4.43 -4.86
N CYS A 6 3.11 -3.72 -3.97
CA CYS A 6 1.67 -3.58 -4.00
C CYS A 6 1.32 -2.22 -3.40
N GLN A 7 0.89 -1.30 -4.25
CA GLN A 7 0.51 0.05 -3.87
C GLN A 7 -0.99 0.25 -4.09
N ILE A 8 -1.65 0.90 -3.14
CA ILE A 8 -3.08 1.19 -3.19
C ILE A 8 -3.27 2.71 -3.18
N LYS A 9 -3.99 3.22 -4.17
CA LYS A 9 -4.24 4.65 -4.38
C LYS A 9 -5.74 4.91 -4.55
N ILE A 10 -6.19 6.10 -4.19
CA ILE A 10 -7.54 6.56 -4.47
C ILE A 10 -7.48 7.63 -5.56
N ILE A 11 -8.29 7.46 -6.58
CA ILE A 11 -8.54 8.45 -7.63
C ILE A 11 -9.83 9.18 -7.23
N SER A 12 -9.73 10.49 -7.05
CA SER A 12 -10.85 11.30 -6.54
C SER A 12 -10.99 12.61 -7.30
N ARG A 13 -12.23 13.09 -7.38
CA ARG A 13 -12.59 14.40 -7.98
C ARG A 13 -11.85 15.55 -7.31
N GLY A 14 -11.76 15.55 -5.98
CA GLY A 14 -11.12 16.62 -5.23
C GLY A 14 -9.63 16.83 -5.57
N LYS A 15 -9.01 15.87 -6.28
CA LYS A 15 -7.66 15.98 -6.81
C LYS A 15 -7.62 16.33 -8.31
N GLY A 16 -8.74 16.76 -8.89
CA GLY A 16 -8.83 17.09 -10.31
C GLY A 16 -8.65 15.88 -11.25
N LYS A 17 -8.95 14.66 -10.78
CA LYS A 17 -8.82 13.44 -11.58
C LYS A 17 -10.18 12.92 -12.00
N THR A 18 -10.25 12.29 -13.18
CA THR A 18 -11.42 11.60 -13.69
C THR A 18 -11.18 10.09 -13.75
N ALA A 19 -12.26 9.31 -13.65
CA ALA A 19 -12.16 7.85 -13.77
C ALA A 19 -11.88 7.44 -15.22
N THR A 20 -12.50 8.13 -16.18
CA THR A 20 -12.33 7.95 -17.61
C THR A 20 -10.89 8.17 -18.06
N SER A 21 -10.25 9.29 -17.65
CA SER A 21 -8.84 9.54 -17.94
C SER A 21 -7.93 8.48 -17.31
N ALA A 22 -8.24 8.09 -16.07
CA ALA A 22 -7.47 7.07 -15.38
C ALA A 22 -7.53 5.71 -16.08
N ALA A 23 -8.70 5.31 -16.55
CA ALA A 23 -8.91 4.06 -17.27
C ALA A 23 -8.27 4.10 -18.66
N ALA A 24 -8.50 5.17 -19.44
CA ALA A 24 -7.92 5.36 -20.76
C ALA A 24 -6.37 5.29 -20.70
N TYR A 25 -5.76 5.97 -19.75
CA TYR A 25 -4.29 5.98 -19.58
C TYR A 25 -3.74 4.58 -19.29
N ARG A 26 -4.40 3.79 -18.44
CA ARG A 26 -3.91 2.47 -18.04
C ARG A 26 -4.10 1.42 -19.11
N SER A 27 -5.26 1.44 -19.75
CA SER A 27 -5.58 0.50 -20.83
C SER A 27 -4.95 0.85 -22.18
N GLY A 28 -4.41 2.08 -22.34
CA GLY A 28 -3.91 2.56 -23.62
C GLY A 28 -5.01 2.72 -24.67
N THR A 29 -6.23 3.04 -24.23
CA THR A 29 -7.40 3.18 -25.11
C THR A 29 -7.85 4.63 -25.22
N LYS A 30 -8.83 4.86 -26.10
CA LYS A 30 -9.54 6.13 -26.23
C LYS A 30 -10.87 6.03 -25.50
N ILE A 31 -11.17 7.00 -24.63
CA ILE A 31 -12.43 7.11 -23.90
C ILE A 31 -12.95 8.54 -24.03
N VAL A 32 -14.23 8.68 -24.36
CA VAL A 32 -14.94 9.94 -24.28
C VAL A 32 -15.48 10.12 -22.86
N ASP A 33 -15.20 11.26 -22.24
CA ASP A 33 -15.72 11.64 -20.95
C ASP A 33 -17.01 12.42 -21.15
N ASP A 34 -18.14 11.80 -20.83
CA ASP A 34 -19.47 12.37 -21.05
C ASP A 34 -19.77 13.57 -20.13
N GLU A 35 -19.09 13.66 -18.98
CA GLU A 35 -19.31 14.72 -18.00
C GLU A 35 -18.65 16.03 -18.44
N PHE A 36 -17.43 15.95 -19.00
CA PHE A 36 -16.65 17.12 -19.39
C PHE A 36 -16.63 17.34 -20.89
N GLY A 37 -17.17 16.42 -21.69
CA GLY A 37 -17.11 16.48 -23.16
C GLY A 37 -15.71 16.33 -23.73
N GLU A 38 -14.77 15.81 -22.93
CA GLU A 38 -13.38 15.64 -23.31
C GLU A 38 -13.13 14.23 -23.85
N THR A 39 -12.11 14.11 -24.70
CA THR A 39 -11.65 12.80 -25.19
C THR A 39 -10.25 12.51 -24.64
N HIS A 40 -10.14 11.44 -23.90
CA HIS A 40 -8.85 10.93 -23.40
C HIS A 40 -8.34 9.86 -24.36
N ASP A 41 -7.36 10.20 -25.20
CA ASP A 41 -6.80 9.30 -26.20
C ASP A 41 -5.34 8.90 -25.84
N TYR A 42 -5.19 7.65 -25.43
CA TYR A 42 -3.88 7.05 -25.12
C TYR A 42 -3.53 5.87 -26.01
N THR A 43 -4.16 5.76 -27.21
CA THR A 43 -3.93 4.66 -28.17
C THR A 43 -2.47 4.58 -28.65
N ARG A 44 -1.74 5.70 -28.60
CA ARG A 44 -0.30 5.76 -28.93
C ARG A 44 0.63 5.35 -27.79
N LYS A 45 0.07 5.04 -26.61
CA LYS A 45 0.85 4.63 -25.44
C LYS A 45 1.38 3.22 -25.63
N GLY A 46 2.69 3.07 -25.72
CA GLY A 46 3.35 1.76 -25.73
C GLY A 46 3.41 1.11 -24.33
N GLY A 47 3.65 -0.20 -24.32
CA GLY A 47 3.90 -0.97 -23.10
C GLY A 47 2.65 -1.52 -22.40
N VAL A 48 1.46 -1.40 -22.98
CA VAL A 48 0.26 -2.12 -22.53
C VAL A 48 0.24 -3.47 -23.22
N ALA A 49 0.55 -4.53 -22.46
CA ALA A 49 0.67 -5.88 -22.99
C ALA A 49 -0.65 -6.66 -22.95
N PHE A 50 -1.53 -6.32 -22.01
CA PHE A 50 -2.86 -6.93 -21.85
C PHE A 50 -3.81 -5.99 -21.12
N SER A 51 -5.11 -6.10 -21.40
CA SER A 51 -6.14 -5.32 -20.69
C SER A 51 -7.51 -6.01 -20.80
N GLU A 52 -8.22 -6.10 -19.68
CA GLU A 52 -9.60 -6.63 -19.63
C GLU A 52 -10.39 -6.04 -18.45
N ILE A 53 -11.71 -6.21 -18.50
CA ILE A 53 -12.60 -5.90 -17.37
C ILE A 53 -13.19 -7.22 -16.84
N LEU A 54 -13.06 -7.43 -15.53
CA LEU A 54 -13.67 -8.54 -14.82
C LEU A 54 -14.88 -8.03 -14.05
N LEU A 55 -16.04 -8.55 -14.40
CA LEU A 55 -17.32 -8.19 -13.79
C LEU A 55 -17.57 -9.00 -12.50
N CYS A 56 -18.22 -8.39 -11.51
CA CYS A 56 -18.79 -9.13 -10.39
C CYS A 56 -20.18 -9.71 -10.77
N ALA A 57 -20.69 -10.62 -9.95
CA ALA A 57 -21.89 -11.39 -10.25
C ALA A 57 -23.13 -10.57 -10.63
N ASN A 58 -23.31 -9.40 -10.00
CA ASN A 58 -24.48 -8.55 -10.21
C ASN A 58 -24.25 -7.43 -11.25
N ALA A 59 -23.09 -7.44 -11.94
CA ALA A 59 -22.78 -6.37 -12.87
C ALA A 59 -23.52 -6.57 -14.20
N PRO A 60 -24.15 -5.51 -14.74
CA PRO A 60 -24.67 -5.53 -16.10
C PRO A 60 -23.55 -5.86 -17.11
N SER A 61 -23.86 -6.65 -18.12
CA SER A 61 -22.88 -7.01 -19.16
C SER A 61 -22.36 -5.79 -19.94
N THR A 62 -23.12 -4.69 -19.99
CA THR A 62 -22.70 -3.43 -20.60
C THR A 62 -21.47 -2.81 -19.92
N TYR A 63 -21.17 -3.15 -18.66
CA TYR A 63 -19.97 -2.70 -17.97
C TYR A 63 -18.70 -3.45 -18.38
N SER A 64 -18.78 -4.40 -19.32
CA SER A 64 -17.61 -4.90 -20.03
C SER A 64 -17.02 -3.88 -21.02
N ASP A 65 -17.83 -2.86 -21.42
CA ASP A 65 -17.33 -1.70 -22.15
C ASP A 65 -16.76 -0.66 -21.17
N ARG A 66 -15.47 -0.34 -21.34
CA ARG A 66 -14.70 0.54 -20.46
C ARG A 66 -15.26 1.97 -20.44
N GLN A 67 -15.67 2.50 -21.58
CA GLN A 67 -16.24 3.85 -21.66
C GLN A 67 -17.56 3.92 -20.90
N THR A 68 -18.45 2.97 -21.12
CA THR A 68 -19.73 2.87 -20.40
C THR A 68 -19.52 2.75 -18.90
N LEU A 69 -18.66 1.84 -18.44
CA LEU A 69 -18.40 1.62 -17.02
C LEU A 69 -17.95 2.91 -16.33
N TRP A 70 -16.92 3.56 -16.85
CA TRP A 70 -16.28 4.67 -16.13
C TRP A 70 -17.08 5.98 -16.24
N ASN A 71 -17.87 6.19 -17.30
CA ASN A 71 -18.84 7.27 -17.37
C ASN A 71 -19.97 7.08 -16.37
N GLU A 72 -20.53 5.87 -16.24
CA GLU A 72 -21.55 5.60 -15.22
C GLU A 72 -21.01 5.74 -13.79
N VAL A 73 -19.76 5.36 -13.52
CA VAL A 73 -19.12 5.62 -12.23
C VAL A 73 -19.03 7.12 -11.96
N GLN A 74 -18.61 7.95 -12.92
CA GLN A 74 -18.55 9.40 -12.75
C GLN A 74 -19.92 10.02 -12.50
N LYS A 75 -20.91 9.57 -13.23
CA LYS A 75 -22.30 10.03 -13.15
C LYS A 75 -22.93 9.77 -11.78
N ILE A 76 -22.62 8.64 -11.13
CA ILE A 76 -23.13 8.31 -9.79
C ILE A 76 -22.32 8.96 -8.67
N GLU A 77 -21.05 9.25 -8.86
CA GLU A 77 -20.15 9.84 -7.87
C GLU A 77 -20.11 11.37 -7.95
N LYS A 78 -21.24 12.02 -7.68
CA LYS A 78 -21.46 13.45 -7.92
C LYS A 78 -20.79 14.41 -6.93
N GLN A 79 -20.37 13.93 -5.76
CA GLN A 79 -19.83 14.81 -4.72
C GLN A 79 -18.47 15.39 -5.14
N LYS A 80 -18.23 16.67 -4.83
CA LYS A 80 -16.99 17.39 -5.18
C LYS A 80 -15.71 16.67 -4.74
N ASN A 81 -15.75 15.93 -3.64
CA ASN A 81 -14.63 15.15 -3.10
C ASN A 81 -14.82 13.63 -3.27
N ALA A 82 -15.70 13.19 -4.17
CA ALA A 82 -16.00 11.78 -4.37
C ALA A 82 -14.74 10.98 -4.73
N GLN A 83 -14.62 9.83 -4.12
CA GLN A 83 -13.69 8.78 -4.56
C GLN A 83 -14.32 8.08 -5.76
N LEU A 84 -13.68 8.22 -6.92
CA LEU A 84 -14.17 7.68 -8.20
C LEU A 84 -13.81 6.21 -8.35
N CYS A 85 -12.54 5.89 -8.15
CA CYS A 85 -12.05 4.51 -8.17
C CYS A 85 -10.85 4.33 -7.25
N ARG A 86 -10.59 3.08 -6.91
CA ARG A 86 -9.36 2.67 -6.24
C ARG A 86 -8.45 2.01 -7.26
N GLU A 87 -7.19 2.34 -7.22
CA GLU A 87 -6.15 1.66 -7.97
C GLU A 87 -5.34 0.78 -7.05
N VAL A 88 -5.14 -0.47 -7.47
CA VAL A 88 -4.14 -1.37 -6.92
C VAL A 88 -3.10 -1.61 -7.99
N GLU A 89 -1.85 -1.25 -7.71
CA GLU A 89 -0.71 -1.44 -8.59
C GLU A 89 0.19 -2.50 -8.00
N VAL A 90 0.46 -3.58 -8.75
CA VAL A 90 1.26 -4.71 -8.30
C VAL A 90 2.39 -5.01 -9.28
N ALA A 91 3.60 -5.28 -8.75
CA ALA A 91 4.69 -5.81 -9.57
C ALA A 91 4.47 -7.31 -9.82
N LEU A 92 4.78 -7.74 -11.03
CA LEU A 92 4.70 -9.14 -11.44
C LEU A 92 6.10 -9.76 -11.39
N PRO A 93 6.24 -10.96 -10.82
CA PRO A 93 7.48 -11.70 -10.89
C PRO A 93 7.93 -11.89 -12.34
N ILE A 94 9.19 -11.58 -12.62
CA ILE A 94 9.79 -11.79 -13.96
C ILE A 94 10.00 -13.26 -14.29
N GLU A 95 9.89 -14.11 -13.30
CA GLU A 95 9.96 -15.57 -13.39
C GLU A 95 8.71 -16.18 -14.05
N PHE A 96 7.60 -15.41 -14.08
CA PHE A 96 6.37 -15.85 -14.71
C PHE A 96 6.38 -15.58 -16.23
N SER A 97 5.90 -16.56 -17.00
CA SER A 97 5.50 -16.33 -18.37
C SER A 97 4.34 -15.34 -18.46
N ARG A 98 4.06 -14.82 -19.65
CA ARG A 98 2.94 -13.88 -19.86
C ARG A 98 1.60 -14.48 -19.44
N ASP A 99 1.36 -15.73 -19.76
CA ASP A 99 0.11 -16.41 -19.42
C ASP A 99 -0.02 -16.62 -17.90
N GLU A 100 1.07 -17.04 -17.24
CA GLU A 100 1.11 -17.13 -15.77
C GLU A 100 0.88 -15.75 -15.10
N GLN A 101 1.46 -14.68 -15.65
CA GLN A 101 1.22 -13.31 -15.17
C GLN A 101 -0.26 -12.94 -15.23
N ILE A 102 -0.93 -13.25 -16.34
CA ILE A 102 -2.36 -12.96 -16.53
C ILE A 102 -3.19 -13.81 -15.56
N GLU A 103 -2.89 -15.09 -15.43
CA GLU A 103 -3.62 -16.02 -14.56
C GLU A 103 -3.52 -15.60 -13.08
N VAL A 104 -2.32 -15.29 -12.60
CA VAL A 104 -2.08 -14.85 -11.23
C VAL A 104 -2.84 -13.56 -10.91
N VAL A 105 -2.87 -12.59 -11.83
CA VAL A 105 -3.64 -11.35 -11.63
C VAL A 105 -5.14 -11.63 -11.62
N ARG A 106 -5.64 -12.51 -12.51
CA ARG A 106 -7.05 -12.91 -12.50
C ARG A 106 -7.45 -13.61 -11.21
N GLU A 107 -6.63 -14.54 -10.70
CA GLU A 107 -6.86 -15.20 -9.39
C GLU A 107 -6.92 -14.16 -8.28
N TYR A 108 -5.99 -13.21 -8.27
CA TYR A 108 -5.94 -12.14 -7.29
C TYR A 108 -7.19 -11.24 -7.32
N ILE A 109 -7.57 -10.81 -8.52
CA ILE A 109 -8.74 -9.96 -8.73
C ILE A 109 -10.02 -10.69 -8.31
N LYS A 110 -10.18 -11.92 -8.74
CA LYS A 110 -11.36 -12.72 -8.43
C LYS A 110 -11.53 -12.86 -6.90
N LYS A 111 -10.52 -13.36 -6.23
CA LYS A 111 -10.53 -13.63 -4.79
C LYS A 111 -10.80 -12.39 -3.94
N ASN A 112 -10.18 -11.25 -4.28
CA ASN A 112 -10.16 -10.08 -3.42
C ASN A 112 -11.18 -9.02 -3.80
N PHE A 113 -11.64 -8.98 -5.06
CA PHE A 113 -12.43 -7.86 -5.56
C PHE A 113 -13.74 -8.30 -6.23
N THR A 114 -13.71 -9.10 -7.29
CA THR A 114 -14.95 -9.41 -8.02
C THR A 114 -15.89 -10.33 -7.22
N ASP A 115 -15.37 -11.31 -6.49
CA ASP A 115 -16.15 -12.14 -5.58
C ASP A 115 -16.68 -11.35 -4.36
N LYS A 116 -16.16 -10.14 -4.12
CA LYS A 116 -16.63 -9.20 -3.09
C LYS A 116 -17.56 -8.11 -3.64
N GLY A 117 -17.90 -8.16 -4.94
CA GLY A 117 -18.86 -7.27 -5.57
C GLY A 117 -18.28 -6.01 -6.21
N MET A 118 -16.96 -5.89 -6.35
CA MET A 118 -16.32 -4.84 -7.14
C MET A 118 -16.22 -5.24 -8.61
N ILE A 119 -16.28 -4.27 -9.52
CA ILE A 119 -15.84 -4.45 -10.91
C ILE A 119 -14.36 -4.06 -10.95
N ALA A 120 -13.56 -4.86 -11.65
CA ALA A 120 -12.14 -4.62 -11.83
C ALA A 120 -11.80 -4.43 -13.30
N ASP A 121 -11.29 -3.24 -13.64
CA ASP A 121 -10.70 -2.93 -14.94
C ASP A 121 -9.18 -2.93 -14.78
N TRP A 122 -8.48 -3.86 -15.42
CA TRP A 122 -7.05 -4.00 -15.20
C TRP A 122 -6.26 -4.08 -16.49
N SER A 123 -5.00 -3.66 -16.38
CA SER A 123 -4.07 -3.65 -17.50
C SER A 123 -2.68 -4.08 -17.03
N LEU A 124 -2.05 -4.93 -17.82
CA LEU A 124 -0.67 -5.37 -17.63
C LEU A 124 0.24 -4.48 -18.47
N HIS A 125 1.18 -3.85 -17.79
CA HIS A 125 2.20 -3.03 -18.42
C HIS A 125 3.55 -3.76 -18.42
N ASP A 126 4.16 -3.82 -19.59
CA ASP A 126 5.51 -4.35 -19.77
C ASP A 126 6.18 -3.63 -20.93
N LYS A 127 7.30 -3.00 -20.66
CA LYS A 127 8.13 -2.34 -21.66
C LYS A 127 9.39 -3.13 -21.97
N SER A 128 9.46 -4.38 -21.54
CA SER A 128 10.66 -5.21 -21.60
C SER A 128 11.87 -4.59 -20.88
N ASP A 129 11.58 -3.77 -19.86
CA ASP A 129 12.57 -3.11 -19.01
C ASP A 129 12.83 -3.85 -17.69
N GLY A 130 12.31 -5.08 -17.56
CA GLY A 130 12.42 -5.92 -16.38
C GLY A 130 11.49 -5.54 -15.23
N ASN A 131 10.47 -4.73 -15.49
CA ASN A 131 9.50 -4.29 -14.48
C ASN A 131 8.05 -4.50 -14.95
N PRO A 132 7.62 -5.74 -15.24
CA PRO A 132 6.23 -6.03 -15.56
C PRO A 132 5.36 -5.73 -14.33
N HIS A 133 4.25 -5.03 -14.53
CA HIS A 133 3.35 -4.65 -13.45
C HIS A 133 1.91 -4.53 -13.93
N ALA A 134 0.96 -4.74 -13.03
CA ALA A 134 -0.46 -4.61 -13.33
C ALA A 134 -1.06 -3.41 -12.57
N HIS A 135 -1.89 -2.65 -13.28
CA HIS A 135 -2.75 -1.63 -12.73
C HIS A 135 -4.19 -2.15 -12.70
N ILE A 136 -4.80 -2.18 -11.54
CA ILE A 136 -6.15 -2.67 -11.31
C ILE A 136 -7.00 -1.51 -10.82
N LEU A 137 -7.95 -1.04 -11.62
CA LEU A 137 -8.93 -0.03 -11.23
C LEU A 137 -10.18 -0.73 -10.71
N LEU A 138 -10.62 -0.35 -9.52
CA LEU A 138 -11.74 -0.97 -8.81
C LEU A 138 -12.84 0.05 -8.59
N THR A 139 -14.09 -0.37 -8.79
CA THR A 139 -15.25 0.43 -8.44
C THR A 139 -15.38 0.56 -6.92
N MET A 140 -15.92 1.69 -6.45
CA MET A 140 -15.99 2.07 -5.03
C MET A 140 -17.41 1.96 -4.46
N ARG A 141 -18.35 1.44 -5.24
CA ARG A 141 -19.77 1.35 -4.89
C ARG A 141 -20.28 -0.05 -5.19
N PRO A 142 -20.98 -0.69 -4.25
CA PRO A 142 -21.57 -2.01 -4.51
C PRO A 142 -22.69 -1.93 -5.54
N LEU A 143 -22.95 -3.04 -6.20
CA LEU A 143 -24.11 -3.23 -7.05
C LEU A 143 -25.20 -3.97 -6.29
N LYS A 144 -26.46 -3.59 -6.51
CA LYS A 144 -27.62 -4.33 -6.05
C LYS A 144 -27.82 -5.58 -6.90
N GLN A 145 -28.71 -6.48 -6.46
CA GLN A 145 -29.04 -7.69 -7.23
C GLN A 145 -29.62 -7.42 -8.63
N ASN A 146 -30.27 -6.26 -8.82
CA ASN A 146 -30.80 -5.83 -10.11
C ASN A 146 -29.78 -5.10 -11.00
N GLY A 147 -28.52 -5.06 -10.64
CA GLY A 147 -27.45 -4.40 -11.40
C GLY A 147 -27.34 -2.89 -11.20
N GLU A 148 -28.21 -2.26 -10.43
CA GLU A 148 -28.11 -0.84 -10.11
C GLU A 148 -27.03 -0.56 -9.07
N TRP A 149 -26.45 0.65 -9.12
CA TRP A 149 -25.51 1.11 -8.10
C TRP A 149 -26.19 1.26 -6.73
N GLY A 150 -25.64 0.59 -5.73
CA GLY A 150 -26.04 0.71 -4.35
C GLY A 150 -25.46 1.95 -3.67
N ALA A 151 -25.85 2.23 -2.44
CA ALA A 151 -25.30 3.31 -1.63
C ALA A 151 -23.97 2.86 -0.97
N LYS A 152 -22.98 3.77 -0.90
CA LYS A 152 -21.73 3.52 -0.14
C LYS A 152 -21.97 3.46 1.37
N ARG A 153 -23.00 4.17 1.83
CA ARG A 153 -23.40 4.23 3.23
C ARG A 153 -24.90 4.02 3.35
N LYS A 154 -25.30 3.44 4.45
CA LYS A 154 -26.71 3.25 4.80
C LYS A 154 -26.95 3.76 6.21
N ASP A 155 -28.13 4.33 6.43
CA ASP A 155 -28.56 4.72 7.76
C ASP A 155 -28.97 3.46 8.56
N SER A 156 -28.49 3.38 9.77
CA SER A 156 -28.89 2.37 10.76
C SER A 156 -29.28 3.04 12.07
N TYR A 157 -29.93 2.31 12.93
CA TYR A 157 -30.17 2.80 14.29
C TYR A 157 -28.90 2.65 15.12
N ALA A 158 -28.60 3.67 15.94
CA ALA A 158 -27.60 3.53 16.98
C ALA A 158 -28.12 2.55 18.04
N LEU A 159 -27.27 1.61 18.46
CA LEU A 159 -27.59 0.60 19.46
C LEU A 159 -26.75 0.84 20.71
N ASP A 160 -27.34 0.59 21.90
CA ASP A 160 -26.64 0.55 23.16
C ASP A 160 -25.83 -0.76 23.34
N GLU A 161 -25.15 -0.93 24.46
CA GLU A 161 -24.34 -2.11 24.78
C GLU A 161 -25.18 -3.42 24.83
N ASN A 162 -26.51 -3.30 25.02
CA ASN A 162 -27.44 -4.42 25.06
C ASN A 162 -28.13 -4.70 23.70
N GLY A 163 -27.76 -3.94 22.65
CA GLY A 163 -28.35 -4.07 21.32
C GLY A 163 -29.70 -3.36 21.15
N ASN A 164 -30.15 -2.53 22.11
CA ASN A 164 -31.36 -1.76 22.00
C ASN A 164 -31.11 -0.45 21.26
N ARG A 165 -32.15 0.07 20.59
CA ARG A 165 -32.07 1.37 19.90
C ARG A 165 -31.96 2.50 20.91
N ILE A 166 -31.04 3.44 20.68
CA ILE A 166 -30.83 4.62 21.51
C ILE A 166 -31.93 5.65 21.22
N PRO A 167 -32.72 6.09 22.21
CA PRO A 167 -33.77 7.10 21.98
C PRO A 167 -33.18 8.49 21.82
N VAL A 168 -33.72 9.29 20.91
CA VAL A 168 -33.44 10.73 20.85
C VAL A 168 -34.21 11.42 21.98
N ILE A 169 -33.48 12.02 22.92
CA ILE A 169 -34.09 12.70 24.06
C ILE A 169 -34.29 14.19 23.73
N ASP A 170 -35.48 14.70 24.03
CA ASP A 170 -35.77 16.12 23.98
C ASP A 170 -35.15 16.81 25.22
N GLN A 171 -34.16 17.67 25.01
CA GLN A 171 -33.40 18.33 26.08
C GLN A 171 -34.27 19.19 27.00
N ARG A 172 -35.42 19.67 26.55
CA ARG A 172 -36.31 20.50 27.32
C ARG A 172 -37.24 19.69 28.24
N THR A 173 -37.69 18.53 27.78
CA THR A 173 -38.69 17.72 28.50
C THR A 173 -38.09 16.48 29.18
N GLY A 174 -36.85 16.09 28.85
CA GLY A 174 -36.20 14.88 29.33
C GLY A 174 -36.82 13.59 28.78
N LYS A 175 -37.85 13.68 27.93
CA LYS A 175 -38.55 12.53 27.36
C LYS A 175 -38.09 12.20 25.96
N GLN A 176 -38.36 10.96 25.53
CA GLN A 176 -38.09 10.55 24.14
C GLN A 176 -38.83 11.46 23.15
N LYS A 177 -38.12 12.02 22.21
CA LYS A 177 -38.68 12.88 21.18
C LYS A 177 -39.64 12.12 20.28
N ILE A 178 -40.78 12.75 20.02
CA ILE A 178 -41.81 12.25 19.10
C ILE A 178 -41.67 13.03 17.79
N GLY A 179 -41.52 12.33 16.69
CA GLY A 179 -41.43 12.91 15.35
C GLY A 179 -42.79 13.14 14.73
N ALA A 180 -42.78 13.59 13.48
CA ALA A 180 -44.01 13.73 12.68
C ALA A 180 -44.76 12.37 12.65
N ARG A 181 -46.07 12.40 12.70
CA ARG A 181 -46.93 11.22 12.74
C ARG A 181 -46.88 10.42 14.06
N GLY A 182 -46.50 11.04 15.19
CA GLY A 182 -46.56 10.43 16.51
C GLY A 182 -45.55 9.29 16.74
N ARG A 183 -44.55 9.13 15.89
CA ARG A 183 -43.58 8.03 16.03
C ARG A 183 -42.42 8.45 16.93
N LYS A 184 -41.98 7.54 17.82
CA LYS A 184 -40.78 7.69 18.66
C LYS A 184 -39.53 7.87 17.76
N MET A 185 -38.70 8.85 18.10
CA MET A 185 -37.43 9.09 17.38
C MET A 185 -36.28 8.31 18.04
N TRP A 186 -35.46 7.69 17.20
CA TRP A 186 -34.30 6.91 17.56
C TRP A 186 -33.07 7.52 16.91
N GLU A 187 -31.95 7.48 17.60
CA GLU A 187 -30.67 7.91 17.04
C GLU A 187 -30.29 7.08 15.81
N ARG A 188 -29.74 7.75 14.81
CA ARG A 188 -29.28 7.10 13.59
C ARG A 188 -27.81 7.36 13.38
N ILE A 189 -27.12 6.33 12.94
CA ILE A 189 -25.73 6.38 12.53
C ILE A 189 -25.63 5.99 11.06
N SER A 190 -24.68 6.60 10.36
CA SER A 190 -24.40 6.25 8.97
C SER A 190 -23.26 5.24 8.95
N ILE A 191 -23.56 4.00 8.55
CA ILE A 191 -22.59 2.91 8.46
C ILE A 191 -22.17 2.66 7.01
N GLN A 192 -20.96 2.18 6.80
CA GLN A 192 -20.51 1.75 5.48
C GLN A 192 -21.34 0.55 5.00
N SER A 193 -21.69 0.53 3.71
CA SER A 193 -22.42 -0.61 3.11
C SER A 193 -21.52 -1.81 2.85
N THR A 194 -20.21 -1.59 2.79
CA THR A 194 -19.17 -2.60 2.55
C THR A 194 -17.98 -2.30 3.46
N ASP A 195 -17.12 -3.28 3.64
CA ASP A 195 -15.85 -3.20 4.39
C ASP A 195 -14.67 -2.69 3.54
N TRP A 196 -14.92 -2.29 2.29
CA TRP A 196 -13.86 -1.98 1.32
C TRP A 196 -12.94 -0.81 1.71
N ASN A 197 -13.41 0.06 2.62
CA ASN A 197 -12.66 1.20 3.13
C ASN A 197 -12.04 0.96 4.52
N ASP A 198 -12.12 -0.26 5.05
CA ASP A 198 -11.52 -0.57 6.33
C ASP A 198 -9.98 -0.50 6.21
N GLN A 199 -9.36 -0.01 7.27
CA GLN A 199 -7.89 0.20 7.28
C GLN A 199 -7.12 -1.11 7.12
N THR A 200 -7.69 -2.24 7.59
CA THR A 200 -7.09 -3.56 7.48
C THR A 200 -7.02 -4.08 6.05
N LYS A 201 -7.91 -3.63 5.16
CA LYS A 201 -7.99 -4.12 3.77
C LYS A 201 -6.72 -3.93 2.97
N ALA A 202 -6.01 -2.84 3.20
CA ALA A 202 -4.74 -2.61 2.52
C ALA A 202 -3.72 -3.71 2.84
N GLU A 203 -3.62 -4.11 4.10
CA GLU A 203 -2.71 -5.19 4.52
C GLU A 203 -3.19 -6.56 4.05
N GLU A 204 -4.50 -6.83 4.12
CA GLU A 204 -5.10 -8.06 3.61
C GLU A 204 -4.81 -8.26 2.12
N TRP A 205 -5.02 -7.23 1.31
CA TRP A 205 -4.76 -7.29 -0.14
C TRP A 205 -3.27 -7.43 -0.45
N ARG A 206 -2.40 -6.74 0.27
CA ARG A 206 -0.94 -6.88 0.14
C ARG A 206 -0.48 -8.31 0.48
N LYS A 207 -0.98 -8.85 1.59
CA LYS A 207 -0.71 -10.23 2.00
C LYS A 207 -1.23 -11.23 0.95
N SER A 208 -2.48 -11.06 0.51
CA SER A 208 -3.09 -11.93 -0.49
C SER A 208 -2.32 -11.95 -1.81
N TRP A 209 -1.78 -10.79 -2.26
CA TRP A 209 -0.93 -10.71 -3.45
C TRP A 209 0.35 -11.55 -3.28
N ALA A 210 1.04 -11.41 -2.14
CA ALA A 210 2.22 -12.20 -1.86
C ALA A 210 1.91 -13.71 -1.81
N ASP A 211 0.85 -14.09 -1.12
CA ASP A 211 0.44 -15.49 -0.97
C ASP A 211 0.12 -16.14 -2.33
N ILE A 212 -0.60 -15.43 -3.20
CA ILE A 212 -0.95 -15.92 -4.54
C ILE A 212 0.29 -16.05 -5.42
N CYS A 213 1.16 -15.03 -5.46
CA CYS A 213 2.40 -15.15 -6.21
C CYS A 213 3.26 -16.31 -5.72
N ASN A 214 3.39 -16.48 -4.40
CA ASN A 214 4.19 -17.55 -3.82
C ASN A 214 3.64 -18.95 -4.10
N LYS A 215 2.34 -19.10 -4.29
CA LYS A 215 1.72 -20.36 -4.73
C LYS A 215 2.16 -20.78 -6.13
N HIS A 216 2.43 -19.81 -7.01
CA HIS A 216 2.84 -20.05 -8.40
C HIS A 216 4.35 -19.98 -8.61
N LEU A 217 5.10 -19.31 -7.72
CA LEU A 217 6.56 -19.25 -7.79
C LEU A 217 7.18 -20.62 -7.51
N LYS A 218 8.18 -20.97 -8.30
CA LYS A 218 8.92 -22.24 -8.19
C LYS A 218 10.31 -22.02 -7.57
N GLY A 219 10.83 -23.03 -6.91
CA GLY A 219 12.16 -23.00 -6.34
C GLY A 219 12.26 -22.12 -5.10
N GLN A 220 13.37 -21.37 -4.97
CA GLN A 220 13.63 -20.49 -3.82
C GLN A 220 13.08 -19.07 -3.99
N ALA A 221 12.42 -18.76 -5.11
CA ALA A 221 11.81 -17.47 -5.31
C ALA A 221 10.61 -17.30 -4.37
N HIS A 222 10.64 -16.24 -3.56
CA HIS A 222 9.59 -15.95 -2.59
C HIS A 222 9.49 -14.44 -2.40
N ILE A 223 8.26 -13.91 -2.30
CA ILE A 223 7.98 -12.51 -2.01
C ILE A 223 7.26 -12.37 -0.68
N ASP A 224 7.52 -11.29 0.05
CA ASP A 224 6.89 -11.01 1.33
C ASP A 224 6.33 -9.58 1.32
N HIS A 225 5.07 -9.44 1.75
CA HIS A 225 4.37 -8.16 1.80
C HIS A 225 4.83 -7.26 2.96
N ARG A 226 5.51 -7.83 3.96
CA ARG A 226 5.98 -7.10 5.15
C ARG A 226 7.25 -6.30 4.83
N SER A 227 7.45 -5.20 5.53
CA SER A 227 8.74 -4.48 5.48
C SER A 227 9.89 -5.35 6.00
N TYR A 228 11.11 -5.07 5.59
CA TYR A 228 12.29 -5.81 6.07
C TYR A 228 12.37 -5.85 7.60
N ALA A 229 12.08 -4.74 8.28
CA ALA A 229 12.02 -4.71 9.74
C ALA A 229 10.98 -5.68 10.33
N ARG A 230 9.77 -5.79 9.72
CA ARG A 230 8.75 -6.75 10.14
C ARG A 230 9.12 -8.20 9.81
N GLN A 231 10.00 -8.41 8.85
CA GLN A 231 10.58 -9.73 8.52
C GLN A 231 11.75 -10.10 9.43
N GLY A 232 12.22 -9.22 10.31
CA GLY A 232 13.42 -9.41 11.10
C GLY A 232 14.72 -9.32 10.30
N LYS A 233 14.67 -8.71 9.11
CA LYS A 233 15.84 -8.53 8.24
C LYS A 233 16.46 -7.16 8.47
N GLU A 234 17.79 -7.12 8.52
CA GLU A 234 18.56 -5.88 8.68
C GLU A 234 18.80 -5.13 7.37
N GLN A 235 18.18 -5.57 6.29
CA GLN A 235 18.27 -4.92 4.98
C GLN A 235 17.61 -3.55 5.00
N LEU A 236 18.22 -2.58 4.29
CA LEU A 236 17.71 -1.23 4.15
C LEU A 236 16.74 -1.13 2.96
N PRO A 237 15.63 -0.38 3.10
CA PRO A 237 14.71 -0.15 1.99
C PRO A 237 15.29 0.85 1.00
N MET A 238 15.05 0.63 -0.30
CA MET A 238 15.38 1.60 -1.35
C MET A 238 14.28 2.67 -1.46
N LEU A 239 14.66 3.86 -1.92
CA LEU A 239 13.75 4.94 -2.27
C LEU A 239 13.22 4.75 -3.69
N HIS A 240 12.00 5.24 -3.95
CA HIS A 240 11.41 5.18 -5.29
C HIS A 240 12.21 6.06 -6.27
N GLU A 241 12.75 5.46 -7.33
CA GLU A 241 13.45 6.15 -8.41
C GLU A 241 12.43 6.61 -9.46
N SER A 242 12.19 7.92 -9.52
CA SER A 242 11.33 8.49 -10.56
C SER A 242 12.00 8.43 -11.94
N TYR A 243 11.19 8.41 -12.99
CA TYR A 243 11.69 8.52 -14.37
C TYR A 243 12.58 9.75 -14.57
N ALA A 244 12.21 10.88 -13.96
CA ALA A 244 13.00 12.11 -14.03
C ALA A 244 14.37 11.94 -13.40
N ALA A 245 14.48 11.31 -12.23
CA ALA A 245 15.76 11.04 -11.56
C ALA A 245 16.68 10.17 -12.43
N ARG A 246 16.15 9.09 -13.02
CA ARG A 246 16.93 8.23 -13.95
C ARG A 246 17.37 8.98 -15.20
N LYS A 247 16.50 9.84 -15.75
CA LYS A 247 16.84 10.65 -16.93
C LYS A 247 17.94 11.68 -16.65
N ILE A 248 17.96 12.29 -15.45
CA ILE A 248 19.01 13.20 -15.02
C ILE A 248 20.35 12.48 -14.99
N VAL A 249 20.44 11.33 -14.32
CA VAL A 249 21.70 10.56 -14.23
C VAL A 249 22.15 10.04 -15.59
N LYS A 250 21.21 9.56 -16.43
CA LYS A 250 21.54 9.13 -17.81
C LYS A 250 22.14 10.25 -18.67
N ARG A 251 21.92 11.52 -18.34
CA ARG A 251 22.48 12.71 -18.98
C ARG A 251 23.75 13.21 -18.31
N GLY A 252 24.32 12.47 -17.37
CA GLY A 252 25.53 12.86 -16.61
C GLY A 252 25.25 13.79 -15.43
N GLY A 253 23.99 14.03 -15.08
CA GLY A 253 23.59 14.81 -13.90
C GLY A 253 23.55 13.99 -12.63
N TYR A 254 23.39 14.66 -11.51
CA TYR A 254 23.36 14.06 -10.17
C TYR A 254 21.94 13.83 -9.67
N SER A 255 21.70 12.68 -9.01
CA SER A 255 20.46 12.39 -8.29
C SER A 255 20.77 11.71 -6.96
N TYR A 256 20.51 12.40 -5.87
CA TYR A 256 20.64 11.86 -4.51
C TYR A 256 19.91 10.53 -4.31
N ILE A 257 18.71 10.38 -4.87
CA ILE A 257 17.90 9.15 -4.74
C ILE A 257 18.61 7.94 -5.37
N ILE A 258 19.23 8.14 -6.55
CA ILE A 258 19.92 7.06 -7.26
C ILE A 258 21.20 6.69 -6.51
N GLU A 259 21.98 7.68 -6.09
CA GLU A 259 23.21 7.44 -5.31
C GLU A 259 22.90 6.75 -3.98
N TYR A 260 21.92 7.23 -3.23
CA TYR A 260 21.43 6.55 -2.01
C TYR A 260 21.07 5.09 -2.28
N ASN A 261 20.31 4.83 -3.33
CA ASN A 261 19.92 3.46 -3.68
C ASN A 261 21.12 2.58 -4.09
N GLU A 262 22.15 3.13 -4.70
CA GLU A 262 23.39 2.40 -5.01
C GLU A 262 24.12 2.00 -3.74
N GLN A 263 24.23 2.89 -2.76
CA GLN A 263 24.79 2.58 -1.44
C GLN A 263 23.96 1.54 -0.72
N VAL A 264 22.64 1.65 -0.72
CA VAL A 264 21.73 0.66 -0.15
C VAL A 264 21.87 -0.71 -0.83
N ARG A 265 21.98 -0.75 -2.17
CA ARG A 265 22.21 -2.01 -2.92
C ARG A 265 23.55 -2.64 -2.54
N LYS A 266 24.60 -1.85 -2.35
CA LYS A 266 25.91 -2.34 -1.91
C LYS A 266 25.82 -2.90 -0.51
N PHE A 267 25.27 -2.17 0.44
CA PHE A 267 25.06 -2.61 1.82
C PHE A 267 24.23 -3.90 1.90
N ASN A 268 23.10 -3.95 1.21
CA ASN A 268 22.22 -5.13 1.24
C ASN A 268 22.89 -6.37 0.64
N ARG A 269 23.73 -6.21 -0.41
CA ARG A 269 24.53 -7.34 -0.98
C ARG A 269 25.59 -7.85 -0.02
N GLU A 270 26.31 -6.95 0.64
CA GLU A 270 27.31 -7.33 1.65
C GLU A 270 26.65 -8.06 2.81
N ARG A 271 25.49 -7.57 3.27
CA ARG A 271 24.70 -8.21 4.33
C ARG A 271 24.20 -9.59 3.91
N GLU A 272 23.69 -9.76 2.71
CA GLU A 272 23.26 -11.06 2.18
C GLU A 272 24.40 -12.09 2.14
N LEU A 273 25.60 -11.67 1.78
CA LEU A 273 26.78 -12.54 1.79
C LEU A 273 27.16 -12.97 3.21
N ILE A 274 27.07 -12.05 4.17
CA ILE A 274 27.30 -12.34 5.58
C ILE A 274 26.27 -13.34 6.11
N ASP A 275 24.98 -13.10 5.84
CA ASP A 275 23.89 -13.99 6.28
C ASP A 275 24.01 -15.40 5.69
N LYS A 276 24.39 -15.50 4.41
CA LYS A 276 24.70 -16.80 3.77
C LYS A 276 25.91 -17.50 4.42
N GLY A 277 26.93 -16.74 4.76
CA GLY A 277 28.10 -17.24 5.48
C GLY A 277 27.73 -17.79 6.86
N ILE A 278 26.96 -17.03 7.62
CA ILE A 278 26.44 -17.42 8.95
C ILE A 278 25.60 -18.70 8.84
N ALA A 279 24.65 -18.75 7.89
CA ALA A 279 23.79 -19.91 7.68
C ALA A 279 24.61 -21.18 7.34
N LYS A 280 25.64 -21.03 6.50
CA LYS A 280 26.55 -22.16 6.18
C LYS A 280 27.26 -22.69 7.43
N VAL A 281 27.86 -21.79 8.22
CA VAL A 281 28.56 -22.17 9.46
C VAL A 281 27.58 -22.79 10.48
N GLN A 282 26.37 -22.29 10.59
CA GLN A 282 25.33 -22.85 11.47
C GLN A 282 24.93 -24.26 11.05
N ASN A 283 24.80 -24.53 9.74
CA ASN A 283 24.51 -25.87 9.23
C ASN A 283 25.66 -26.85 9.48
N GLU A 284 26.91 -26.42 9.27
CA GLU A 284 28.10 -27.22 9.58
C GLU A 284 28.18 -27.52 11.08
N LEU A 285 27.87 -26.55 11.94
CA LEU A 285 27.83 -26.75 13.40
C LEU A 285 26.78 -27.79 13.79
N LYS A 286 25.56 -27.69 13.22
CA LYS A 286 24.47 -28.63 13.47
C LYS A 286 24.83 -30.08 13.04
N GLN A 287 25.52 -30.24 11.91
CA GLN A 287 25.98 -31.54 11.45
C GLN A 287 27.03 -32.13 12.42
N LEU A 288 27.97 -31.30 12.90
CA LEU A 288 28.98 -31.74 13.84
C LEU A 288 28.40 -32.03 15.24
N GLU A 289 27.36 -31.32 15.66
CA GLU A 289 26.62 -31.64 16.88
C GLU A 289 25.90 -32.99 16.76
N GLN A 290 25.30 -33.30 15.61
CA GLN A 290 24.73 -34.63 15.34
C GLN A 290 25.78 -35.74 15.33
N GLU A 291 26.91 -35.51 14.61
CA GLU A 291 28.06 -36.47 14.66
C GLU A 291 28.57 -36.69 16.08
N LYS A 292 28.62 -35.64 16.92
CA LYS A 292 29.00 -35.71 18.32
C LYS A 292 28.07 -36.60 19.13
N ASP A 293 26.77 -36.44 18.94
CA ASP A 293 25.73 -37.23 19.62
C ASP A 293 25.79 -38.71 19.19
N ASP A 294 26.05 -38.98 17.91
CA ASP A 294 26.20 -40.34 17.39
C ASP A 294 27.49 -41.00 17.87
N ILE A 295 28.55 -40.21 18.08
CA ILE A 295 29.84 -40.72 18.62
C ILE A 295 29.81 -40.89 20.15
N GLN A 296 29.02 -40.08 20.86
CA GLN A 296 28.79 -40.32 22.31
C GLN A 296 28.11 -41.67 22.56
N LYS A 297 27.41 -42.22 21.55
CA LYS A 297 26.89 -43.59 21.54
C LYS A 297 27.94 -44.65 21.18
N GLY A 298 29.14 -44.28 20.72
CA GLY A 298 30.22 -45.19 20.37
C GLY A 298 31.52 -44.50 19.94
N GLN A 299 32.43 -44.27 20.85
CA GLN A 299 33.89 -44.04 20.71
C GLN A 299 34.40 -43.16 19.55
N LYS A 300 34.59 -41.88 19.77
CA LYS A 300 35.67 -41.02 19.20
C LYS A 300 35.56 -39.56 19.68
N LYS A 301 35.68 -39.34 20.95
CA LYS A 301 35.40 -38.08 21.66
C LYS A 301 36.39 -36.93 21.40
N ASN A 302 37.62 -37.19 21.08
CA ASN A 302 38.67 -36.14 21.09
C ASN A 302 38.84 -35.36 19.79
N GLU A 303 38.66 -36.00 18.65
CA GLU A 303 38.82 -35.35 17.34
C GLU A 303 37.69 -34.39 17.01
N LEU A 304 36.46 -34.71 17.41
CA LEU A 304 35.28 -33.93 17.19
C LEU A 304 35.23 -32.62 18.02
N ASN A 305 35.62 -32.74 19.30
CA ASN A 305 35.69 -31.54 20.16
C ASN A 305 36.70 -30.51 19.61
N ARG A 306 37.80 -30.99 18.98
CA ARG A 306 38.77 -30.13 18.30
C ARG A 306 38.17 -29.46 17.06
N ARG A 307 37.41 -30.17 16.23
CA ARG A 307 36.74 -29.63 15.02
C ARG A 307 35.66 -28.60 15.38
N ILE A 308 34.90 -28.86 16.45
CA ILE A 308 33.88 -27.89 16.96
C ILE A 308 34.55 -26.61 17.46
N ALA A 309 35.66 -26.73 18.20
CA ALA A 309 36.40 -25.57 18.69
C ALA A 309 36.93 -24.69 17.52
N ASP A 310 37.50 -25.35 16.48
CA ASP A 310 38.00 -24.68 15.28
C ASP A 310 36.87 -23.94 14.50
N LEU A 311 35.69 -24.54 14.41
CA LEU A 311 34.51 -23.92 13.78
C LEU A 311 33.92 -22.74 14.59
N LEU A 312 33.90 -22.86 15.91
CA LEU A 312 33.48 -21.76 16.79
C LEU A 312 34.45 -20.57 16.68
N GLU A 313 35.76 -20.87 16.56
CA GLU A 313 36.77 -19.85 16.33
C GLU A 313 36.61 -19.17 14.95
N ARG A 314 36.36 -19.96 13.88
CA ARG A 314 36.04 -19.38 12.54
C ARG A 314 34.80 -18.52 12.55
N ARG A 315 33.73 -18.96 13.25
CA ARG A 315 32.52 -18.17 13.44
C ARG A 315 32.81 -16.85 14.14
N SER A 316 33.59 -16.88 15.22
CA SER A 316 34.01 -15.68 15.96
C SER A 316 34.84 -14.74 15.10
N ARG A 317 35.76 -15.27 14.27
CA ARG A 317 36.57 -14.47 13.31
C ARG A 317 35.66 -13.84 12.23
N THR A 318 34.67 -14.55 11.70
CA THR A 318 33.75 -14.03 10.67
C THR A 318 32.87 -12.91 11.26
N VAL A 319 32.38 -13.07 12.49
CA VAL A 319 31.60 -12.03 13.19
C VAL A 319 32.47 -10.82 13.53
N ASN A 320 33.72 -11.05 13.98
CA ASN A 320 34.65 -9.97 14.29
C ASN A 320 35.13 -9.26 13.01
N GLN A 321 35.40 -9.96 11.90
CA GLN A 321 35.71 -9.35 10.62
C GLN A 321 34.53 -8.56 10.02
N SER A 322 33.27 -8.99 10.28
CA SER A 322 32.11 -8.19 9.92
C SER A 322 31.96 -6.95 10.82
N GLY A 323 32.25 -7.07 12.13
CA GLY A 323 32.34 -5.94 13.06
C GLY A 323 33.49 -4.98 12.73
N GLU A 324 34.68 -5.51 12.41
CA GLU A 324 35.85 -4.69 11.99
C GLU A 324 35.65 -4.07 10.59
N ARG A 325 34.92 -4.73 9.66
CA ARG A 325 34.60 -4.12 8.37
C ARG A 325 33.58 -3.00 8.52
N VAL A 326 32.63 -3.10 9.45
CA VAL A 326 31.72 -2.00 9.79
C VAL A 326 32.49 -0.86 10.48
N THR A 327 33.40 -1.17 11.43
CA THR A 327 34.23 -0.16 12.11
C THR A 327 35.35 0.37 11.21
N ASN A 328 35.92 -0.42 10.27
CA ASN A 328 36.85 0.05 9.27
C ASN A 328 36.16 0.78 8.13
N GLY A 329 34.92 0.47 7.78
CA GLY A 329 34.05 1.30 6.95
C GLY A 329 33.82 2.67 7.56
N GLU A 330 33.55 2.73 8.85
CA GLU A 330 33.46 3.97 9.62
C GLU A 330 34.82 4.70 9.75
N ARG A 331 35.92 3.97 9.90
CA ARG A 331 37.28 4.56 9.92
C ARG A 331 37.76 5.04 8.56
N THR A 332 37.47 4.33 7.46
CA THR A 332 37.79 4.77 6.10
C THR A 332 36.99 6.02 5.74
N VAL A 333 35.75 6.09 6.15
CA VAL A 333 34.91 7.30 6.03
C VAL A 333 35.45 8.45 6.89
N GLN A 334 36.08 8.17 8.04
CA GLN A 334 36.77 9.19 8.85
C GLN A 334 38.13 9.60 8.29
N ALA A 335 38.89 8.69 7.65
CA ALA A 335 40.18 8.99 7.02
C ALA A 335 40.00 9.82 5.73
N ASP A 336 38.96 9.50 4.92
CA ASP A 336 38.58 10.32 3.76
C ASP A 336 38.03 11.70 4.14
N LYS A 337 37.49 11.86 5.37
CA LYS A 337 37.12 13.18 5.92
C LYS A 337 38.30 14.11 6.15
N GLN A 338 39.52 13.59 6.29
CA GLN A 338 40.72 14.41 6.44
C GLN A 338 41.38 14.79 5.11
N GLN A 339 41.06 14.10 4.01
CA GLN A 339 41.63 14.34 2.67
C GLN A 339 40.70 15.04 1.66
N THR A 340 39.41 14.89 1.81
CA THR A 340 38.43 15.61 0.99
C THR A 340 37.52 16.42 1.90
N GLY A 341 37.77 17.73 1.95
CA GLY A 341 36.90 18.64 2.67
C GLY A 341 35.44 18.45 2.26
N THR A 342 34.60 18.10 3.26
CA THR A 342 33.15 18.14 3.22
C THR A 342 32.42 17.10 2.38
N THR A 343 32.02 15.98 3.04
CA THR A 343 30.62 15.55 3.04
C THR A 343 30.43 14.53 4.17
N ASP A 344 29.86 15.01 5.22
CA ASP A 344 29.66 14.32 6.49
C ASP A 344 28.52 13.28 6.33
N THR A 345 28.87 11.99 6.25
CA THR A 345 27.89 10.90 6.27
C THR A 345 27.10 10.85 7.57
N ASP A 346 27.69 11.27 8.68
CA ASP A 346 26.97 11.47 9.93
C ASP A 346 26.04 12.69 9.87
N ALA A 347 26.42 13.75 9.12
CA ALA A 347 25.52 14.83 8.79
C ALA A 347 24.40 14.37 7.87
N LEU A 348 24.70 13.48 6.91
CA LEU A 348 23.70 12.86 6.02
C LEU A 348 22.77 11.90 6.77
N ILE A 349 23.30 11.08 7.68
CA ILE A 349 22.51 10.22 8.57
C ILE A 349 21.70 11.06 9.56
N ARG A 350 22.29 12.13 10.12
CA ARG A 350 21.57 13.10 10.96
C ARG A 350 20.55 13.89 10.13
N GLN A 351 20.89 14.29 8.91
CA GLN A 351 19.96 14.94 7.97
C GLN A 351 18.84 14.01 7.54
N THR A 352 19.14 12.73 7.26
CA THR A 352 18.10 11.74 6.92
C THR A 352 17.22 11.41 8.14
N LYS A 353 17.82 11.38 9.33
CA LYS A 353 17.07 11.24 10.58
C LYS A 353 16.26 12.51 10.88
N ALA A 354 16.84 13.69 10.70
CA ALA A 354 16.16 14.98 10.82
C ALA A 354 15.07 15.17 9.77
N VAL A 355 15.27 14.72 8.51
CA VAL A 355 14.25 14.74 7.46
C VAL A 355 13.13 13.73 7.74
N ASN A 356 13.46 12.55 8.26
CA ASN A 356 12.45 11.57 8.69
C ASN A 356 11.72 12.02 9.96
N ASP A 357 12.41 12.65 10.90
CA ASP A 357 11.80 13.21 12.11
C ASP A 357 11.00 14.48 11.76
N SER A 358 11.46 15.30 10.80
CA SER A 358 10.73 16.45 10.24
C SER A 358 9.51 15.98 9.45
N ALA A 359 9.63 14.96 8.60
CA ALA A 359 8.51 14.37 7.88
C ALA A 359 7.50 13.68 8.82
N ARG A 360 7.96 13.09 9.93
CA ARG A 360 7.08 12.60 11.01
C ARG A 360 6.42 13.73 11.78
N ALA A 361 7.15 14.83 12.04
CA ALA A 361 6.61 16.02 12.66
C ALA A 361 5.61 16.74 11.75
N GLU A 362 5.88 16.84 10.45
CA GLU A 362 4.92 17.36 9.44
C GLU A 362 3.69 16.48 9.32
N LEU A 363 3.84 15.15 9.35
CA LEU A 363 2.72 14.22 9.38
C LEU A 363 1.93 14.30 10.69
N ALA A 364 2.58 14.56 11.81
CA ALA A 364 1.93 14.80 13.09
C ALA A 364 1.23 16.17 13.12
N ASN A 365 1.87 17.22 12.59
CA ASN A 365 1.29 18.56 12.45
C ASN A 365 0.12 18.57 11.43
N THR A 366 0.23 17.89 10.29
CA THR A 366 -0.90 17.73 9.35
C THR A 366 -2.05 16.92 9.96
N ARG A 367 -1.78 16.01 10.89
CA ARG A 367 -2.84 15.35 11.69
C ARG A 367 -3.46 16.32 12.69
N LEU A 368 -2.65 17.08 13.43
CA LEU A 368 -3.13 18.11 14.36
C LEU A 368 -3.90 19.22 13.65
N ASP A 369 -3.41 19.72 12.49
CA ASP A 369 -4.11 20.70 11.66
C ASP A 369 -5.40 20.13 11.07
N SER A 370 -5.42 18.82 10.72
CA SER A 370 -6.64 18.15 10.26
C SER A 370 -7.64 17.92 11.39
N GLU A 371 -7.19 17.74 12.63
CA GLU A 371 -8.03 17.64 13.82
C GLU A 371 -8.49 19.02 14.31
N GLN A 372 -7.63 20.03 14.27
CA GLN A 372 -8.00 21.42 14.56
C GLN A 372 -8.96 21.98 13.50
N SER A 373 -8.72 21.74 12.22
CA SER A 373 -9.64 22.13 11.14
C SER A 373 -10.97 21.39 11.20
N LYS A 374 -11.01 20.16 11.72
CA LYS A 374 -12.26 19.46 12.04
C LYS A 374 -12.98 20.09 13.23
N SER A 375 -12.23 20.45 14.28
CA SER A 375 -12.78 21.15 15.46
C SER A 375 -13.27 22.55 15.12
N GLU A 376 -12.57 23.31 14.29
CA GLU A 376 -12.99 24.62 13.81
C GLU A 376 -14.21 24.52 12.87
N ARG A 377 -14.27 23.52 12.00
CA ARG A 377 -15.45 23.30 11.15
C ARG A 377 -16.68 22.88 11.94
N THR A 378 -16.52 22.11 13.01
CA THR A 378 -17.63 21.81 13.94
C THR A 378 -18.06 23.06 14.71
N ASN A 379 -17.12 23.90 15.15
CA ASN A 379 -17.43 25.17 15.82
C ASN A 379 -18.07 26.23 14.90
N ILE A 380 -17.67 26.26 13.60
CA ILE A 380 -18.27 27.16 12.59
C ILE A 380 -19.67 26.65 12.20
N ALA A 381 -19.86 25.33 12.08
CA ALA A 381 -21.17 24.75 11.82
C ALA A 381 -22.15 25.01 13.00
N ASP A 382 -21.67 24.94 14.23
CA ASP A 382 -22.46 25.24 15.43
C ASP A 382 -22.80 26.75 15.55
N LYS A 383 -21.88 27.64 15.18
CA LYS A 383 -22.12 29.08 15.15
C LYS A 383 -23.07 29.48 14.01
N SER A 384 -22.93 28.91 12.81
CA SER A 384 -23.84 29.18 11.70
C SER A 384 -25.24 28.60 11.95
N GLY A 385 -25.34 27.43 12.59
CA GLY A 385 -26.62 26.86 13.02
C GLY A 385 -27.36 27.71 14.07
N LYS A 386 -26.62 28.38 14.95
CA LYS A 386 -27.19 29.30 15.97
C LYS A 386 -27.66 30.62 15.33
N GLN A 387 -26.92 31.20 14.37
CA GLN A 387 -27.33 32.42 13.67
C GLN A 387 -28.57 32.22 12.79
N THR A 388 -28.64 31.10 12.04
CA THR A 388 -29.84 30.84 11.22
C THR A 388 -31.07 30.52 12.04
N ASN A 389 -30.95 29.98 13.23
CA ASN A 389 -32.08 29.78 14.15
C ASN A 389 -32.55 31.09 14.82
N GLU A 390 -31.64 32.01 15.06
CA GLU A 390 -31.98 33.32 15.62
C GLU A 390 -32.63 34.23 14.58
N GLU A 391 -32.20 34.23 13.32
CA GLU A 391 -32.84 34.91 12.22
C GLU A 391 -34.25 34.34 11.89
N LYS A 392 -34.43 33.02 11.93
CA LYS A 392 -35.75 32.39 11.81
C LYS A 392 -36.70 32.76 12.96
N ARG A 393 -36.19 32.93 14.17
CA ARG A 393 -36.98 33.39 15.33
C ARG A 393 -37.38 34.86 15.22
N ARG A 394 -36.56 35.71 14.58
CA ARG A 394 -36.90 37.14 14.31
C ARG A 394 -37.91 37.30 13.20
N ARG A 395 -37.94 36.42 12.17
CA ARG A 395 -38.95 36.46 11.09
C ARG A 395 -40.34 35.97 11.52
N ASN A 396 -40.44 35.14 12.53
CA ASN A 396 -41.73 34.67 13.05
C ASN A 396 -42.33 35.56 14.15
N ARG A 397 -41.72 36.72 14.44
CA ARG A 397 -42.24 37.75 15.38
C ARG A 397 -42.59 39.07 14.72
N ARG A 398 -42.67 39.09 13.38
CA ARG A 398 -43.26 40.17 12.55
C ARG A 398 -44.44 39.57 11.73
#